data_98b4096c44fc6ed7b0a06ca5e96d7e1c
#
_entry.id   98b4096c44fc6ed7b0a06ca5e96d7e1c
#
_cell.length_a   1.000
_cell.length_b   1.000
_cell.length_c   1.000
_cell.angle_alpha   90.00
_cell.angle_beta   90.00
_cell.angle_gamma   90.00
#
_symmetry.space_group_name_H-M   'P 1'
#
loop_
_entity.id
_entity.type
_entity.pdbx_description
1 polymer ?
#
loop_
_entity_poly.entity_id
_entity_poly.type
_entity_poly.pdbx_seq_one_letter_code
_entity_poly.pdbx_strand_id
1 'polypeptide(L)'
;MPVNARCPHRVFRNVLGSATTAALLEYAVSREADFRASRAYDRRSGEQQVDRSRRDCLLLDDLGPFRAPMERFVRSIVTPTLSELRLDEPDGVPKEFEISAYGDGGHFNPHIDTVEILDSVRILSCVYYFAATPPRFSGGALRLYALPSRSGAGADAPPYVDVAPETDTFVAFASWLRHEVLPVRVPSGAWADRRFAINCWIHRVTARAAAG
;
A
#
# COMPACT_ATOMS: atom_id res chain seq x y z
N MET A 1 16.70 10.12 -6.49
CA MET A 1 16.88 9.12 -7.58
C MET A 1 15.86 9.41 -8.65
N PRO A 2 16.24 9.36 -9.95
CA PRO A 2 15.25 9.54 -11.02
C PRO A 2 14.17 8.45 -10.93
N VAL A 3 12.92 8.83 -11.19
CA VAL A 3 11.80 7.89 -11.21
C VAL A 3 11.99 6.90 -12.37
N ASN A 4 11.88 5.61 -12.09
CA ASN A 4 11.93 4.58 -13.13
C ASN A 4 10.65 4.69 -13.99
N ALA A 5 10.78 5.16 -15.21
CA ALA A 5 9.64 5.38 -16.11
C ALA A 5 8.84 4.09 -16.42
N ARG A 6 9.46 2.91 -16.30
CA ARG A 6 8.78 1.61 -16.49
C ARG A 6 8.08 1.12 -15.23
N CYS A 7 8.46 1.64 -14.07
CA CYS A 7 7.89 1.26 -12.78
C CYS A 7 7.74 2.53 -11.93
N PRO A 8 6.75 3.39 -12.24
CA PRO A 8 6.61 4.68 -11.60
C PRO A 8 6.22 4.52 -10.13
N HIS A 9 7.17 4.78 -9.24
CA HIS A 9 6.98 4.79 -7.80
C HIS A 9 7.93 5.76 -7.11
N ARG A 10 7.58 6.14 -5.87
CA ARG A 10 8.39 6.95 -4.97
C ARG A 10 8.50 6.27 -3.62
N VAL A 11 9.65 6.41 -2.99
CA VAL A 11 9.93 5.91 -1.65
C VAL A 11 10.37 7.07 -0.77
N PHE A 12 9.67 7.25 0.36
CA PHE A 12 9.96 8.25 1.39
C PHE A 12 10.40 7.52 2.65
N ARG A 13 11.45 8.00 3.31
CA ARG A 13 11.99 7.42 4.54
C ARG A 13 11.88 8.40 5.70
N ASN A 14 11.83 7.89 6.93
CA ASN A 14 11.73 8.70 8.15
C ASN A 14 10.51 9.62 8.14
N VAL A 15 9.34 9.03 7.85
CA VAL A 15 8.09 9.75 7.56
C VAL A 15 7.40 10.25 8.83
N LEU A 16 7.24 9.38 9.83
CA LEU A 16 6.60 9.72 11.10
C LEU A 16 7.59 9.85 12.26
N GLY A 17 8.81 9.37 12.06
CA GLY A 17 9.84 9.27 13.08
C GLY A 17 9.67 8.07 14.01
N SER A 18 10.76 7.65 14.65
CA SER A 18 10.83 6.40 15.41
C SER A 18 9.83 6.32 16.57
N ALA A 19 9.63 7.41 17.30
CA ALA A 19 8.71 7.44 18.44
C ALA A 19 7.24 7.24 18.00
N THR A 20 6.81 7.94 16.94
CA THR A 20 5.44 7.80 16.41
C THR A 20 5.22 6.42 15.82
N THR A 21 6.24 5.90 15.11
CA THR A 21 6.19 4.56 14.50
C THR A 21 6.10 3.46 15.56
N ALA A 22 6.84 3.59 16.68
CA ALA A 22 6.73 2.66 17.80
C ALA A 22 5.34 2.69 18.45
N ALA A 23 4.81 3.89 18.72
CA ALA A 23 3.47 4.05 19.28
C ALA A 23 2.37 3.50 18.34
N LEU A 24 2.52 3.65 17.00
CA LEU A 24 1.63 3.05 16.03
C LEU A 24 1.68 1.51 16.07
N LEU A 25 2.85 0.92 16.25
CA LEU A 25 2.97 -0.53 16.42
C LEU A 25 2.26 -0.99 17.70
N GLU A 26 2.48 -0.31 18.82
CA GLU A 26 1.78 -0.61 20.09
C GLU A 26 0.26 -0.52 19.91
N TYR A 27 -0.22 0.50 19.23
CA TYR A 27 -1.64 0.65 18.88
C TYR A 27 -2.16 -0.55 18.08
N ALA A 28 -1.49 -0.91 16.98
CA ALA A 28 -1.91 -2.04 16.14
C ALA A 28 -1.88 -3.37 16.90
N VAL A 29 -0.87 -3.57 17.77
CA VAL A 29 -0.75 -4.76 18.60
C VAL A 29 -1.88 -4.82 19.63
N SER A 30 -2.25 -3.73 20.29
CA SER A 30 -3.33 -3.67 21.27
C SER A 30 -4.73 -3.91 20.68
N ARG A 31 -4.88 -3.76 19.37
CA ARG A 31 -6.14 -3.90 18.63
C ARG A 31 -6.29 -5.25 17.90
N GLU A 32 -5.49 -6.26 18.25
CA GLU A 32 -5.52 -7.59 17.59
C GLU A 32 -6.93 -8.12 17.37
N ALA A 33 -7.79 -8.06 18.39
CA ALA A 33 -9.17 -8.58 18.34
C ALA A 33 -10.09 -7.83 17.35
N ASP A 34 -9.73 -6.62 16.94
CA ASP A 34 -10.52 -5.78 16.02
C ASP A 34 -10.18 -6.03 14.55
N PHE A 35 -9.06 -6.69 14.29
CA PHE A 35 -8.68 -7.02 12.92
C PHE A 35 -9.60 -8.09 12.33
N ARG A 36 -9.93 -7.95 11.05
CA ARG A 36 -10.79 -8.85 10.29
C ARG A 36 -10.06 -9.43 9.09
N ALA A 37 -10.45 -10.63 8.67
CA ALA A 37 -9.91 -11.24 7.45
C ALA A 37 -10.13 -10.32 6.25
N SER A 38 -9.08 -10.13 5.46
CA SER A 38 -9.15 -9.35 4.23
C SER A 38 -10.12 -9.99 3.23
N ARG A 39 -10.80 -9.14 2.45
CA ARG A 39 -11.65 -9.56 1.34
C ARG A 39 -10.97 -9.26 0.02
N ALA A 40 -11.16 -10.10 -0.96
CA ALA A 40 -10.76 -9.89 -2.33
C ALA A 40 -11.99 -9.84 -3.24
N TYR A 41 -11.95 -8.98 -4.25
CA TYR A 41 -13.03 -8.88 -5.22
C TYR A 41 -13.02 -10.12 -6.14
N ASP A 42 -14.12 -10.86 -6.16
CA ASP A 42 -14.31 -11.96 -7.10
C ASP A 42 -14.92 -11.42 -8.39
N ARG A 43 -14.15 -11.53 -9.50
CA ARG A 43 -14.62 -11.08 -10.82
C ARG A 43 -15.80 -11.88 -11.38
N ARG A 44 -16.06 -13.09 -10.86
CA ARG A 44 -17.16 -13.95 -11.35
C ARG A 44 -18.48 -13.60 -10.68
N SER A 45 -18.46 -13.41 -9.36
CA SER A 45 -19.67 -13.07 -8.60
C SER A 45 -19.93 -11.57 -8.54
N GLY A 46 -18.91 -10.71 -8.76
CA GLY A 46 -19.01 -9.28 -8.56
C GLY A 46 -18.99 -8.87 -7.08
N GLU A 47 -18.71 -9.82 -6.17
CA GLU A 47 -18.76 -9.61 -4.73
C GLU A 47 -17.37 -9.64 -4.09
N GLN A 48 -17.25 -9.01 -2.93
CA GLN A 48 -16.07 -9.13 -2.09
C GLN A 48 -16.23 -10.31 -1.13
N GLN A 49 -15.32 -11.28 -1.22
CA GLN A 49 -15.30 -12.45 -0.35
C GLN A 49 -13.91 -12.70 0.25
N VAL A 50 -13.87 -13.44 1.37
CA VAL A 50 -12.61 -13.88 1.96
C VAL A 50 -12.04 -15.01 1.10
N ASP A 51 -10.93 -14.74 0.43
CA ASP A 51 -10.18 -15.72 -0.36
C ASP A 51 -8.70 -15.64 0.03
N ARG A 52 -8.31 -16.47 0.99
CA ARG A 52 -6.94 -16.52 1.49
C ARG A 52 -5.92 -17.02 0.46
N SER A 53 -6.36 -17.70 -0.58
CA SER A 53 -5.47 -18.09 -1.68
C SER A 53 -5.06 -16.91 -2.55
N ARG A 54 -5.84 -15.81 -2.52
CA ARG A 54 -5.56 -14.56 -3.23
C ARG A 54 -4.91 -13.50 -2.34
N ARG A 55 -5.51 -13.28 -1.15
CA ARG A 55 -5.04 -12.29 -0.17
C ARG A 55 -5.16 -12.89 1.23
N ASP A 56 -4.02 -13.17 1.86
CA ASP A 56 -3.98 -13.65 3.24
C ASP A 56 -3.35 -12.61 4.15
N CYS A 57 -4.19 -11.75 4.68
CA CYS A 57 -3.85 -10.78 5.73
C CYS A 57 -5.10 -10.44 6.54
N LEU A 58 -4.87 -9.73 7.64
CA LEU A 58 -5.93 -9.14 8.45
C LEU A 58 -5.93 -7.62 8.28
N LEU A 59 -7.09 -6.98 8.39
CA LEU A 59 -7.30 -5.56 8.17
C LEU A 59 -7.98 -4.91 9.37
N LEU A 60 -7.59 -3.66 9.65
CA LEU A 60 -8.22 -2.76 10.60
C LEU A 60 -8.42 -1.39 9.93
N ASP A 61 -9.66 -0.93 9.82
CA ASP A 61 -10.00 0.34 9.16
C ASP A 61 -9.77 1.56 10.07
N ASP A 62 -9.67 1.33 11.38
CA ASP A 62 -9.43 2.37 12.37
C ASP A 62 -7.93 2.58 12.61
N LEU A 63 -7.43 3.76 12.26
CA LEU A 63 -6.06 4.20 12.55
C LEU A 63 -5.95 4.95 13.88
N GLY A 64 -7.05 5.18 14.59
CA GLY A 64 -7.06 5.93 15.85
C GLY A 64 -6.35 7.29 15.74
N PRO A 65 -5.48 7.62 16.70
CA PRO A 65 -4.78 8.92 16.72
C PRO A 65 -3.78 9.09 15.57
N PHE A 66 -3.44 8.03 14.85
CA PHE A 66 -2.46 8.04 13.76
C PHE A 66 -3.07 8.43 12.40
N ARG A 67 -4.41 8.49 12.31
CA ARG A 67 -5.10 8.94 11.09
C ARG A 67 -4.69 10.35 10.68
N ALA A 68 -4.77 11.31 11.58
CA ALA A 68 -4.49 12.70 11.26
C ALA A 68 -3.01 12.98 10.90
N PRO A 69 -2.00 12.46 11.63
CA PRO A 69 -0.61 12.56 11.20
C PRO A 69 -0.35 11.96 9.82
N MET A 70 -0.85 10.76 9.55
CA MET A 70 -0.67 10.09 8.27
C MET A 70 -1.35 10.86 7.13
N GLU A 71 -2.60 11.29 7.31
CA GLU A 71 -3.32 12.07 6.31
C GLU A 71 -2.62 13.40 5.99
N ARG A 72 -2.09 14.09 7.00
CA ARG A 72 -1.32 15.33 6.83
C ARG A 72 -0.07 15.09 6.00
N PHE A 73 0.69 14.02 6.27
CA PHE A 73 1.84 13.63 5.47
C PHE A 73 1.44 13.33 4.02
N VAL A 74 0.43 12.48 3.83
CA VAL A 74 -0.05 12.10 2.49
C VAL A 74 -0.45 13.33 1.69
N ARG A 75 -1.25 14.24 2.27
CA ARG A 75 -1.64 15.50 1.60
C ARG A 75 -0.46 16.36 1.18
N SER A 76 0.63 16.36 1.95
CA SER A 76 1.82 17.16 1.60
C SER A 76 2.60 16.62 0.41
N ILE A 77 2.46 15.33 0.10
CA ILE A 77 3.22 14.66 -0.98
C ILE A 77 2.42 14.35 -2.24
N VAL A 78 1.09 14.42 -2.21
CA VAL A 78 0.22 13.99 -3.34
C VAL A 78 0.59 14.73 -4.62
N THR A 79 0.43 16.05 -4.66
CA THR A 79 0.67 16.85 -5.88
C THR A 79 2.09 16.69 -6.44
N PRO A 80 3.18 16.83 -5.64
CA PRO A 80 4.52 16.60 -6.17
C PRO A 80 4.72 15.15 -6.64
N THR A 81 4.12 14.16 -5.97
CA THR A 81 4.26 12.75 -6.39
C THR A 81 3.56 12.50 -7.72
N LEU A 82 2.33 12.98 -7.91
CA LEU A 82 1.62 12.86 -9.19
C LEU A 82 2.44 13.44 -10.35
N SER A 83 3.00 14.64 -10.17
CA SER A 83 3.87 15.29 -11.16
C SER A 83 5.13 14.47 -11.46
N GLU A 84 5.84 14.00 -10.43
CA GLU A 84 7.06 13.22 -10.59
C GLU A 84 6.84 11.86 -11.25
N LEU A 85 5.72 11.20 -10.96
CA LEU A 85 5.31 9.96 -11.58
C LEU A 85 4.74 10.16 -13.00
N ARG A 86 4.59 11.41 -13.43
CA ARG A 86 3.99 11.79 -14.71
C ARG A 86 2.57 11.23 -14.88
N LEU A 87 1.84 11.24 -13.79
CA LEU A 87 0.41 10.95 -13.81
C LEU A 87 -0.29 12.28 -14.16
N ASP A 88 -0.99 12.29 -15.28
CA ASP A 88 -1.72 13.47 -15.78
C ASP A 88 -3.01 13.66 -14.99
N GLU A 89 -2.85 13.93 -13.70
CA GLU A 89 -3.94 14.12 -12.74
C GLU A 89 -3.76 15.46 -12.04
N PRO A 90 -4.74 16.36 -12.14
CA PRO A 90 -4.60 17.72 -11.62
C PRO A 90 -4.61 17.76 -10.10
N ASP A 91 -5.34 16.83 -9.46
CA ASP A 91 -5.53 16.79 -8.00
C ASP A 91 -5.89 15.39 -7.52
N GLY A 92 -5.66 15.14 -6.23
CA GLY A 92 -5.98 13.87 -5.60
C GLY A 92 -6.31 14.02 -4.12
N VAL A 93 -7.33 13.30 -3.67
CA VAL A 93 -7.82 13.34 -2.28
C VAL A 93 -7.60 11.99 -1.61
N PRO A 94 -6.90 11.92 -0.46
CA PRO A 94 -6.81 10.69 0.31
C PRO A 94 -8.19 10.35 0.90
N LYS A 95 -8.74 9.19 0.57
CA LYS A 95 -10.07 8.76 1.00
C LYS A 95 -10.04 7.54 1.89
N GLU A 96 -9.30 6.53 1.52
CA GLU A 96 -9.28 5.23 2.18
C GLU A 96 -7.98 5.03 2.94
N PHE A 97 -8.07 4.52 4.17
CA PHE A 97 -6.93 4.12 4.99
C PHE A 97 -7.29 2.87 5.75
N GLU A 98 -6.39 1.89 5.76
CA GLU A 98 -6.51 0.67 6.53
C GLU A 98 -5.14 0.21 7.05
N ILE A 99 -5.11 -0.43 8.21
CA ILE A 99 -3.91 -1.15 8.67
C ILE A 99 -4.03 -2.59 8.21
N SER A 100 -3.00 -3.10 7.55
CA SER A 100 -2.86 -4.50 7.18
C SER A 100 -1.81 -5.20 8.05
N ALA A 101 -2.11 -6.44 8.46
CA ALA A 101 -1.23 -7.30 9.25
C ALA A 101 -1.05 -8.64 8.53
N TYR A 102 0.15 -8.88 7.99
CA TYR A 102 0.51 -10.13 7.31
C TYR A 102 1.24 -11.05 8.30
N GLY A 103 0.68 -12.23 8.54
CA GLY A 103 1.29 -13.29 9.35
C GLY A 103 2.19 -14.21 8.53
N ASP A 104 2.58 -15.35 9.12
CA ASP A 104 3.40 -16.34 8.41
C ASP A 104 2.65 -16.93 7.21
N GLY A 105 3.29 -16.95 6.03
CA GLY A 105 2.68 -17.30 4.75
C GLY A 105 1.80 -16.21 4.14
N GLY A 106 1.53 -15.12 4.86
CA GLY A 106 0.67 -14.02 4.40
C GLY A 106 1.18 -13.38 3.10
N HIS A 107 0.27 -13.11 2.17
CA HIS A 107 0.60 -12.61 0.83
C HIS A 107 -0.58 -11.91 0.19
N PHE A 108 -0.36 -11.22 -0.95
CA PHE A 108 -1.40 -10.75 -1.83
C PHE A 108 -0.96 -10.93 -3.28
N ASN A 109 -1.67 -11.76 -4.03
CA ASN A 109 -1.37 -12.13 -5.41
C ASN A 109 -1.36 -10.91 -6.35
N PRO A 110 -0.71 -11.01 -7.53
CA PRO A 110 -0.61 -9.92 -8.49
C PRO A 110 -1.96 -9.33 -8.89
N HIS A 111 -2.14 -8.01 -8.65
CA HIS A 111 -3.37 -7.25 -8.90
C HIS A 111 -3.06 -5.80 -9.30
N ILE A 112 -4.09 -5.05 -9.57
CA ILE A 112 -4.09 -3.59 -9.70
C ILE A 112 -5.11 -3.03 -8.71
N ASP A 113 -4.87 -1.81 -8.24
CA ASP A 113 -5.75 -1.14 -7.27
C ASP A 113 -6.76 -0.19 -7.92
N THR A 114 -6.59 0.10 -9.22
CA THR A 114 -7.54 0.96 -9.94
C THR A 114 -8.93 0.35 -9.87
N VAL A 115 -9.80 1.05 -9.17
CA VAL A 115 -11.20 0.71 -9.06
C VAL A 115 -12.00 2.02 -9.10
N GLU A 116 -13.10 2.00 -9.80
CA GLU A 116 -14.08 3.08 -9.76
C GLU A 116 -15.07 2.79 -8.63
N ILE A 117 -15.13 3.69 -7.66
CA ILE A 117 -16.04 3.58 -6.53
C ILE A 117 -16.94 4.81 -6.54
N LEU A 118 -18.20 4.63 -6.87
CA LEU A 118 -19.16 5.71 -7.03
C LEU A 118 -18.60 6.78 -7.99
N ASP A 119 -18.37 8.01 -7.50
CA ASP A 119 -17.92 9.15 -8.28
C ASP A 119 -16.41 9.43 -8.14
N SER A 120 -15.61 8.39 -7.88
CA SER A 120 -14.17 8.55 -7.71
C SER A 120 -13.37 7.33 -8.18
N VAL A 121 -12.15 7.57 -8.63
CA VAL A 121 -11.23 6.54 -9.11
C VAL A 121 -9.93 6.61 -8.32
N ARG A 122 -9.42 5.47 -7.87
CA ARG A 122 -8.09 5.37 -7.27
C ARG A 122 -7.02 5.64 -8.32
N ILE A 123 -6.20 6.65 -8.10
CA ILE A 123 -5.11 7.07 -9.01
C ILE A 123 -3.73 6.77 -8.45
N LEU A 124 -3.56 6.82 -7.12
CA LEU A 124 -2.30 6.55 -6.45
C LEU A 124 -2.54 5.60 -5.27
N SER A 125 -1.75 4.53 -5.21
CA SER A 125 -1.70 3.59 -4.10
C SER A 125 -0.49 3.90 -3.23
N CYS A 126 -0.70 3.87 -1.93
CA CYS A 126 0.29 4.23 -0.95
C CYS A 126 0.38 3.17 0.16
N VAL A 127 1.59 2.86 0.59
CA VAL A 127 1.86 1.89 1.66
C VAL A 127 2.92 2.44 2.61
N TYR A 128 2.57 2.55 3.88
CA TYR A 128 3.50 2.91 4.95
C TYR A 128 3.82 1.71 5.82
N TYR A 129 5.10 1.38 6.00
CA TYR A 129 5.54 0.22 6.76
C TYR A 129 5.95 0.58 8.18
N PHE A 130 5.56 -0.26 9.12
CA PHE A 130 5.97 -0.17 10.52
C PHE A 130 6.07 -1.55 11.17
N ALA A 131 7.07 -1.73 12.01
CA ALA A 131 7.35 -2.98 12.69
C ALA A 131 8.25 -2.74 13.91
N ALA A 132 8.47 -3.79 14.70
CA ALA A 132 9.52 -3.81 15.72
C ALA A 132 10.90 -3.54 15.11
N THR A 133 11.80 -2.97 15.87
CA THR A 133 13.18 -2.72 15.46
C THR A 133 14.14 -3.51 16.37
N PRO A 134 14.88 -4.50 15.85
CA PRO A 134 14.85 -5.00 14.47
C PRO A 134 13.55 -5.73 14.11
N PRO A 135 13.17 -5.79 12.82
CA PRO A 135 11.99 -6.55 12.38
C PRO A 135 12.13 -8.05 12.74
N ARG A 136 11.04 -8.68 13.16
CA ARG A 136 10.98 -10.09 13.52
C ARG A 136 10.29 -10.96 12.46
N PHE A 137 10.08 -10.38 11.29
CA PHE A 137 9.63 -11.07 10.09
C PHE A 137 10.67 -10.95 8.98
N SER A 138 10.51 -11.72 7.92
CA SER A 138 11.27 -11.61 6.68
C SER A 138 10.36 -11.77 5.46
N GLY A 139 10.83 -11.44 4.27
CA GLY A 139 10.01 -11.43 3.06
C GLY A 139 9.02 -10.26 3.04
N GLY A 140 7.86 -10.45 2.42
CA GLY A 140 6.79 -9.45 2.38
C GLY A 140 7.12 -8.19 1.57
N ALA A 141 8.08 -8.24 0.66
CA ALA A 141 8.37 -7.12 -0.23
C ALA A 141 7.15 -6.80 -1.10
N LEU A 142 6.97 -5.51 -1.38
CA LEU A 142 6.03 -5.04 -2.39
C LEU A 142 6.73 -5.16 -3.74
N ARG A 143 6.24 -6.07 -4.59
CA ARG A 143 6.71 -6.21 -5.97
C ARG A 143 5.87 -5.37 -6.90
N LEU A 144 6.53 -4.45 -7.61
CA LEU A 144 5.93 -3.60 -8.63
C LEU A 144 6.39 -4.09 -10.01
N TYR A 145 5.47 -4.48 -10.86
CA TYR A 145 5.78 -5.00 -12.19
C TYR A 145 6.04 -3.87 -13.19
N ALA A 146 7.16 -3.95 -13.88
CA ALA A 146 7.54 -2.96 -14.85
C ALA A 146 6.64 -3.01 -16.11
N LEU A 147 6.31 -1.85 -16.65
CA LEU A 147 5.63 -1.74 -17.94
C LEU A 147 6.49 -2.34 -19.06
N PRO A 148 5.89 -2.94 -20.09
CA PRO A 148 6.59 -3.37 -21.29
C PRO A 148 7.39 -2.21 -21.91
N SER A 149 8.62 -2.48 -22.36
CA SER A 149 9.40 -1.49 -23.09
C SER A 149 8.87 -1.35 -24.52
N ARG A 150 8.52 -0.12 -24.91
CA ARG A 150 8.08 0.17 -26.30
C ARG A 150 9.21 0.18 -27.32
N SER A 151 10.46 0.35 -26.89
CA SER A 151 11.62 0.56 -27.78
C SER A 151 12.68 -0.53 -27.70
N GLY A 152 12.43 -1.64 -26.98
CA GLY A 152 13.47 -2.64 -26.68
C GLY A 152 14.57 -2.12 -25.74
N ALA A 153 14.65 -0.82 -25.49
CA ALA A 153 15.62 -0.25 -24.55
C ALA A 153 15.31 -0.74 -23.13
N GLY A 154 16.32 -1.28 -22.45
CA GLY A 154 16.17 -1.82 -21.10
C GLY A 154 15.58 -3.25 -21.06
N ALA A 155 15.69 -4.01 -22.14
CA ALA A 155 15.32 -5.44 -22.16
C ALA A 155 16.05 -6.25 -21.08
N ASP A 156 17.25 -5.82 -20.70
CA ASP A 156 18.09 -6.47 -19.66
C ASP A 156 17.69 -6.03 -18.23
N ALA A 157 16.82 -5.02 -18.07
CA ALA A 157 16.37 -4.60 -16.75
C ALA A 157 15.33 -5.60 -16.19
N PRO A 158 15.34 -5.89 -14.88
CA PRO A 158 14.36 -6.78 -14.27
C PRO A 158 12.92 -6.35 -14.61
N PRO A 159 12.02 -7.31 -14.86
CA PRO A 159 10.61 -7.02 -15.19
C PRO A 159 9.82 -6.50 -13.99
N TYR A 160 10.44 -6.28 -12.86
CA TYR A 160 9.84 -5.79 -11.62
C TYR A 160 10.87 -5.04 -10.75
N VAL A 161 10.34 -4.36 -9.74
CA VAL A 161 11.10 -3.77 -8.63
C VAL A 161 10.51 -4.30 -7.33
N ASP A 162 11.35 -4.81 -6.43
CA ASP A 162 10.96 -5.21 -5.08
C ASP A 162 11.31 -4.09 -4.11
N VAL A 163 10.28 -3.59 -3.41
CA VAL A 163 10.44 -2.60 -2.34
C VAL A 163 10.35 -3.32 -1.00
N ALA A 164 11.46 -3.31 -0.26
CA ALA A 164 11.50 -3.92 1.06
C ALA A 164 10.60 -3.18 2.06
N PRO A 165 9.89 -3.90 2.95
CA PRO A 165 9.03 -3.29 3.97
C PRO A 165 9.84 -2.76 5.16
N GLU A 166 10.69 -1.76 4.91
CA GLU A 166 11.51 -1.12 5.93
C GLU A 166 10.65 -0.24 6.83
N THR A 167 10.88 -0.31 8.14
CA THR A 167 10.14 0.50 9.14
C THR A 167 10.31 1.99 8.87
N ASP A 168 9.22 2.76 9.08
CA ASP A 168 9.13 4.22 8.84
C ASP A 168 9.41 4.61 7.38
N THR A 169 8.98 3.74 6.46
CA THR A 169 9.10 3.96 5.01
C THR A 169 7.72 3.99 4.39
N PHE A 170 7.51 4.96 3.50
CA PHE A 170 6.28 5.13 2.74
C PHE A 170 6.57 4.99 1.25
N VAL A 171 5.74 4.22 0.55
CA VAL A 171 5.82 3.98 -0.88
C VAL A 171 4.56 4.50 -1.55
N ALA A 172 4.71 5.24 -2.63
CA ALA A 172 3.60 5.69 -3.47
C ALA A 172 3.83 5.26 -4.91
N PHE A 173 2.81 4.70 -5.55
CA PHE A 173 2.86 4.21 -6.93
C PHE A 173 1.50 4.34 -7.62
N ALA A 174 1.49 4.35 -8.96
CA ALA A 174 0.25 4.46 -9.72
C ALA A 174 -0.68 3.27 -9.45
N SER A 175 -1.96 3.51 -9.14
CA SER A 175 -2.92 2.45 -8.78
C SER A 175 -3.16 1.43 -9.89
N TRP A 176 -2.92 1.81 -11.15
CA TRP A 176 -3.01 0.91 -12.31
C TRP A 176 -1.77 0.01 -12.47
N LEU A 177 -0.67 0.28 -11.75
CA LEU A 177 0.54 -0.54 -11.83
C LEU A 177 0.29 -1.90 -11.19
N ARG A 178 0.54 -2.97 -11.94
CA ARG A 178 0.41 -4.32 -11.42
C ARG A 178 1.43 -4.55 -10.31
N HIS A 179 0.96 -5.08 -9.18
CA HIS A 179 1.79 -5.30 -8.00
C HIS A 179 1.30 -6.48 -7.16
N GLU A 180 2.14 -6.93 -6.25
CA GLU A 180 1.84 -8.01 -5.30
C GLU A 180 2.58 -7.80 -3.98
N VAL A 181 2.10 -8.44 -2.91
CA VAL A 181 2.86 -8.62 -1.66
C VAL A 181 3.41 -10.03 -1.65
N LEU A 182 4.73 -10.15 -1.69
CA LEU A 182 5.42 -11.44 -1.62
C LEU A 182 5.17 -12.10 -0.26
N PRO A 183 5.27 -13.45 -0.17
CA PRO A 183 5.03 -14.16 1.07
C PRO A 183 5.88 -13.65 2.23
N VAL A 184 5.24 -13.49 3.38
CA VAL A 184 5.86 -13.11 4.66
C VAL A 184 6.25 -14.35 5.43
N ARG A 185 7.35 -14.28 6.17
CA ARG A 185 7.77 -15.27 7.14
C ARG A 185 7.78 -14.66 8.54
N VAL A 186 7.01 -15.24 9.45
CA VAL A 186 6.95 -14.86 10.88
C VAL A 186 7.22 -16.11 11.71
N PRO A 187 8.49 -16.48 11.93
CA PRO A 187 8.84 -17.77 12.57
C PRO A 187 8.26 -17.95 13.97
N SER A 188 8.06 -16.87 14.72
CA SER A 188 7.45 -16.91 16.05
C SER A 188 5.94 -17.18 16.02
N GLY A 189 5.27 -16.89 14.88
CA GLY A 189 3.81 -16.85 14.81
C GLY A 189 3.16 -15.73 15.65
N ALA A 190 3.95 -14.97 16.42
CA ALA A 190 3.42 -13.96 17.33
C ALA A 190 2.77 -12.80 16.58
N TRP A 191 1.67 -12.29 17.14
CA TRP A 191 0.95 -11.16 16.58
C TRP A 191 1.82 -9.91 16.39
N ALA A 192 2.58 -9.54 17.42
CA ALA A 192 3.44 -8.35 17.41
C ALA A 192 4.61 -8.43 16.41
N ASP A 193 4.93 -9.64 15.93
CA ASP A 193 6.05 -9.88 14.99
C ASP A 193 5.62 -9.85 13.52
N ARG A 194 4.32 -9.64 13.25
CA ARG A 194 3.77 -9.56 11.90
C ARG A 194 4.31 -8.36 11.12
N ARG A 195 4.22 -8.45 9.80
CA ARG A 195 4.48 -7.32 8.91
C ARG A 195 3.25 -6.42 8.86
N PHE A 196 3.33 -5.28 9.52
CA PHE A 196 2.27 -4.28 9.49
C PHE A 196 2.52 -3.21 8.42
N ALA A 197 1.42 -2.71 7.85
CA ALA A 197 1.46 -1.54 6.98
C ALA A 197 0.15 -0.76 7.07
N ILE A 198 0.21 0.57 6.87
CA ILE A 198 -0.97 1.38 6.54
C ILE A 198 -1.05 1.43 5.02
N ASN A 199 -2.17 0.98 4.46
CA ASN A 199 -2.52 1.21 3.07
C ASN A 199 -3.38 2.47 2.97
N CYS A 200 -3.18 3.25 1.92
CA CYS A 200 -3.97 4.45 1.66
C CYS A 200 -4.12 4.62 0.15
N TRP A 201 -5.29 5.10 -0.28
CA TRP A 201 -5.55 5.37 -1.69
C TRP A 201 -5.95 6.83 -1.91
N ILE A 202 -5.32 7.41 -2.93
CA ILE A 202 -5.63 8.74 -3.40
C ILE A 202 -6.61 8.60 -4.56
N HIS A 203 -7.70 9.34 -4.47
CA HIS A 203 -8.75 9.32 -5.46
C HIS A 203 -8.79 10.62 -6.26
N ARG A 204 -9.03 10.51 -7.57
CA ARG A 204 -9.58 11.59 -8.36
C ARG A 204 -11.10 11.58 -8.18
N VAL A 205 -11.66 12.74 -7.87
CA VAL A 205 -13.11 12.93 -7.84
C VAL A 205 -13.59 13.19 -9.27
N THR A 206 -14.53 12.40 -9.77
CA THR A 206 -15.09 12.59 -11.11
C THR A 206 -16.10 13.74 -11.10
N ALA A 207 -16.23 14.44 -12.23
CA ALA A 207 -17.06 15.67 -12.34
C ALA A 207 -18.56 15.46 -12.01
N ARG A 208 -19.03 14.21 -11.89
CA ARG A 208 -20.40 13.90 -11.49
C ARG A 208 -20.73 14.31 -10.05
N ALA A 209 -19.75 14.34 -9.16
CA ALA A 209 -19.94 14.72 -7.75
C ALA A 209 -19.91 16.24 -7.52
N ALA A 210 -19.52 17.04 -8.50
CA ALA A 210 -19.45 18.51 -8.39
C ALA A 210 -20.75 19.22 -8.78
N ALA A 211 -21.77 18.48 -9.20
CA ALA A 211 -23.06 19.01 -9.70
C ALA A 211 -24.27 18.63 -8.82
N GLY A 212 -24.03 18.14 -7.59
CA GLY A 212 -25.08 17.77 -6.63
C GLY A 212 -25.06 18.62 -5.37
#